data_2c8eb2bba3d4d6d2a6ef6e9ab1460419
#
_entry.id   2c8eb2bba3d4d6d2a6ef6e9ab1460419
#
_cell.length_a   1.000
_cell.length_b   1.000
_cell.length_c   1.000
_cell.angle_alpha   90.00
_cell.angle_beta   90.00
_cell.angle_gamma   90.00
#
_symmetry.space_group_name_H-M   'P 1'
#
loop_
_entity.id
_entity.type
_entity.pdbx_description
1 polymer ?
#
loop_
_entity_poly.entity_id
_entity_poly.type
_entity_poly.pdbx_seq_one_letter_code
_entity_poly.pdbx_strand_id
1 'polypeptide(L)'
;MYQQGNARRKEMLEIEDLHVKIGDREVLHDINLTIREGETHVLMGPNGSGKTTLLRAIMGFSGLDVTKGTIRFKGKDITNLPIHERAKMGIGMLFQRPPTISGLKLGKLLAVTSGDRTAMVSEYARFLHMDAFMDRAINLGFSGGEIKRSEVLQLMVQQPDFVMLDEPESGVDLENITLIGNAIARLLEKDVHIVNRKKSGLVITHTGYILDYLDADFGHVMCDGAFRCHGNPREILKVIKTSGYKECLACQKIQ
;
A
#
# COMPACT_ATOMS: atom_id res chain seq x y z
N MET A 1 10.42 8.74 26.41
CA MET A 1 9.30 9.67 26.69
C MET A 1 8.34 9.71 25.49
N TYR A 2 7.78 8.52 25.07
CA TYR A 2 6.96 8.36 23.85
C TYR A 2 5.61 7.65 24.13
N GLN A 3 5.11 7.70 25.38
CA GLN A 3 3.89 6.96 25.77
C GLN A 3 2.70 7.84 26.19
N GLN A 4 2.68 9.13 25.88
CA GLN A 4 1.55 10.00 26.25
C GLN A 4 0.90 10.66 25.01
N GLY A 5 0.23 9.91 24.19
CA GLY A 5 -0.54 10.41 23.03
C GLY A 5 -1.43 9.36 22.38
N ASN A 6 -1.47 8.15 22.90
CA ASN A 6 -2.20 7.02 22.28
C ASN A 6 -3.65 6.93 22.78
N ALA A 7 -4.37 8.05 22.80
CA ALA A 7 -5.82 8.02 23.03
C ALA A 7 -6.48 7.33 21.83
N ARG A 8 -6.62 6.01 21.92
CA ARG A 8 -7.49 5.09 21.17
C ARG A 8 -7.84 5.52 19.75
N ARG A 9 -6.83 5.56 18.85
CA ARG A 9 -7.11 5.61 17.42
C ARG A 9 -7.92 4.36 17.05
N LYS A 10 -8.93 4.55 16.20
CA LYS A 10 -9.77 3.43 15.72
C LYS A 10 -8.93 2.49 14.86
N GLU A 11 -9.24 1.22 14.91
CA GLU A 11 -8.65 0.23 14.02
C GLU A 11 -9.15 0.47 12.59
N MET A 12 -8.20 0.67 11.66
CA MET A 12 -8.47 0.82 10.24
C MET A 12 -8.52 -0.55 9.56
N LEU A 13 -7.47 -1.35 9.77
CA LEU A 13 -7.36 -2.72 9.27
C LEU A 13 -6.95 -3.64 10.41
N GLU A 14 -7.64 -4.77 10.56
CA GLU A 14 -7.34 -5.82 11.53
C GLU A 14 -7.33 -7.16 10.80
N ILE A 15 -6.27 -7.92 10.96
CA ILE A 15 -6.09 -9.27 10.43
C ILE A 15 -5.76 -10.17 11.60
N GLU A 16 -6.56 -11.23 11.77
CA GLU A 16 -6.41 -12.21 12.84
C GLU A 16 -6.22 -13.60 12.24
N ASP A 17 -5.09 -14.22 12.58
CA ASP A 17 -4.76 -15.62 12.29
C ASP A 17 -5.06 -16.02 10.82
N LEU A 18 -4.64 -15.16 9.87
CA LEU A 18 -4.96 -15.33 8.46
C LEU A 18 -4.06 -16.36 7.79
N HIS A 19 -4.68 -17.33 7.15
CA HIS A 19 -4.07 -18.33 6.29
C HIS A 19 -4.64 -18.23 4.87
N VAL A 20 -3.76 -18.25 3.88
CA VAL A 20 -4.17 -18.12 2.46
C VAL A 20 -3.47 -19.16 1.60
N LYS A 21 -4.25 -19.82 0.73
CA LYS A 21 -3.76 -20.74 -0.30
C LYS A 21 -3.89 -20.16 -1.70
N ILE A 22 -3.00 -20.60 -2.57
CA ILE A 22 -3.09 -20.45 -4.03
C ILE A 22 -3.04 -21.87 -4.61
N GLY A 23 -4.15 -22.36 -5.12
CA GLY A 23 -4.32 -23.79 -5.41
C GLY A 23 -4.10 -24.62 -4.14
N ASP A 24 -3.25 -25.64 -4.21
CA ASP A 24 -2.96 -26.51 -3.06
C ASP A 24 -1.86 -25.98 -2.13
N ARG A 25 -1.18 -24.89 -2.52
CA ARG A 25 -0.06 -24.36 -1.77
C ARG A 25 -0.51 -23.30 -0.78
N GLU A 26 -0.22 -23.50 0.50
CA GLU A 26 -0.32 -22.43 1.50
C GLU A 26 0.81 -21.41 1.31
N VAL A 27 0.43 -20.14 1.13
CA VAL A 27 1.36 -19.03 0.85
C VAL A 27 1.46 -18.07 2.01
N LEU A 28 0.38 -17.92 2.77
CA LEU A 28 0.36 -17.13 4.01
C LEU A 28 -0.17 -18.00 5.14
N HIS A 29 0.46 -17.87 6.31
CA HIS A 29 0.03 -18.54 7.54
C HIS A 29 0.33 -17.67 8.76
N ASP A 30 -0.49 -17.80 9.80
CA ASP A 30 -0.35 -17.13 11.10
C ASP A 30 -0.19 -15.60 10.99
N ILE A 31 -0.82 -14.97 9.97
CA ILE A 31 -0.72 -13.52 9.78
C ILE A 31 -1.63 -12.80 10.76
N ASN A 32 -1.00 -11.99 11.61
CA ASN A 32 -1.68 -11.07 12.53
C ASN A 32 -1.17 -9.65 12.29
N LEU A 33 -2.07 -8.70 12.00
CA LEU A 33 -1.72 -7.32 11.69
C LEU A 33 -2.83 -6.38 12.11
N THR A 34 -2.49 -5.35 12.87
CA THR A 34 -3.40 -4.25 13.16
C THR A 34 -2.78 -2.94 12.71
N ILE A 35 -3.51 -2.20 11.86
CA ILE A 35 -3.15 -0.84 11.41
C ILE A 35 -4.25 0.09 11.89
N ARG A 36 -3.89 1.13 12.66
CA ARG A 36 -4.83 2.12 13.16
C ARG A 36 -4.98 3.30 12.23
N GLU A 37 -6.03 4.07 12.42
CA GLU A 37 -6.30 5.30 11.69
C GLU A 37 -5.09 6.26 11.77
N GLY A 38 -4.62 6.73 10.59
CA GLY A 38 -3.47 7.61 10.46
C GLY A 38 -2.10 6.93 10.51
N GLU A 39 -2.03 5.60 10.74
CA GLU A 39 -0.76 4.86 10.72
C GLU A 39 -0.36 4.44 9.31
N THR A 40 0.94 4.46 9.05
CA THR A 40 1.55 3.89 7.85
C THR A 40 2.54 2.81 8.25
N HIS A 41 2.29 1.61 7.79
CA HIS A 41 3.15 0.46 8.01
C HIS A 41 3.96 0.12 6.76
N VAL A 42 5.17 -0.37 6.94
CA VAL A 42 6.05 -0.81 5.86
C VAL A 42 6.29 -2.31 5.96
N LEU A 43 6.15 -2.99 4.83
CA LEU A 43 6.36 -4.42 4.72
C LEU A 43 7.60 -4.71 3.86
N MET A 44 8.59 -5.33 4.47
CA MET A 44 9.84 -5.76 3.86
C MET A 44 9.95 -7.28 3.86
N GLY A 45 10.82 -7.83 3.03
CA GLY A 45 11.03 -9.28 2.96
C GLY A 45 11.58 -9.71 1.60
N PRO A 46 12.20 -10.90 1.49
CA PRO A 46 12.73 -11.40 0.23
C PRO A 46 11.63 -11.62 -0.82
N ASN A 47 12.04 -11.77 -2.07
CA ASN A 47 11.09 -12.12 -3.14
C ASN A 47 10.45 -13.48 -2.85
N GLY A 48 9.16 -13.60 -3.13
CA GLY A 48 8.41 -14.82 -2.87
C GLY A 48 7.98 -15.04 -1.41
N SER A 49 8.24 -14.10 -0.49
CA SER A 49 7.86 -14.24 0.93
C SER A 49 6.36 -14.08 1.21
N GLY A 50 5.53 -13.70 0.22
CA GLY A 50 4.08 -13.56 0.39
C GLY A 50 3.55 -12.12 0.46
N LYS A 51 4.40 -11.08 0.39
CA LYS A 51 4.00 -9.66 0.55
C LYS A 51 2.87 -9.23 -0.40
N THR A 52 3.07 -9.40 -1.70
CA THR A 52 2.04 -9.09 -2.71
C THR A 52 0.78 -9.95 -2.52
N THR A 53 0.95 -11.22 -2.08
CA THR A 53 -0.18 -12.10 -1.77
C THR A 53 -1.00 -11.54 -0.62
N LEU A 54 -0.37 -11.00 0.42
CA LEU A 54 -1.06 -10.34 1.53
C LEU A 54 -1.89 -9.13 1.04
N LEU A 55 -1.29 -8.24 0.24
CA LEU A 55 -2.03 -7.09 -0.31
C LEU A 55 -3.22 -7.55 -1.16
N ARG A 56 -3.02 -8.58 -1.99
CA ARG A 56 -4.09 -9.14 -2.83
C ARG A 56 -5.20 -9.80 -2.00
N ALA A 57 -4.84 -10.48 -0.90
CA ALA A 57 -5.81 -11.05 0.04
C ALA A 57 -6.64 -9.95 0.73
N ILE A 58 -5.99 -8.87 1.20
CA ILE A 58 -6.66 -7.70 1.78
C ILE A 58 -7.58 -7.04 0.76
N MET A 59 -7.18 -6.96 -0.51
CA MET A 59 -8.01 -6.36 -1.57
C MET A 59 -9.13 -7.28 -2.07
N GLY A 60 -9.09 -8.60 -1.79
CA GLY A 60 -10.11 -9.56 -2.20
C GLY A 60 -9.98 -10.02 -3.66
N PHE A 61 -8.75 -10.20 -4.15
CA PHE A 61 -8.51 -10.77 -5.47
C PHE A 61 -8.96 -12.24 -5.54
N SER A 62 -9.52 -12.61 -6.68
CA SER A 62 -9.84 -14.01 -7.00
C SER A 62 -8.58 -14.88 -7.12
N GLY A 63 -8.75 -16.19 -6.94
CA GLY A 63 -7.65 -17.15 -6.98
C GLY A 63 -6.81 -17.22 -5.70
N LEU A 64 -7.29 -16.62 -4.63
CA LEU A 64 -6.76 -16.71 -3.28
C LEU A 64 -7.84 -17.29 -2.38
N ASP A 65 -7.56 -18.38 -1.69
CA ASP A 65 -8.48 -19.02 -0.77
C ASP A 65 -8.05 -18.72 0.67
N VAL A 66 -8.87 -17.93 1.37
CA VAL A 66 -8.70 -17.71 2.82
C VAL A 66 -9.22 -18.97 3.52
N THR A 67 -8.31 -19.78 4.04
CA THR A 67 -8.63 -21.07 4.67
C THR A 67 -8.85 -20.94 6.18
N LYS A 68 -8.35 -19.88 6.81
CA LYS A 68 -8.50 -19.59 8.23
C LYS A 68 -8.31 -18.11 8.50
N GLY A 69 -8.85 -17.62 9.61
CA GLY A 69 -8.69 -16.24 10.07
C GLY A 69 -9.70 -15.27 9.47
N THR A 70 -9.54 -14.00 9.84
CA THR A 70 -10.45 -12.92 9.44
C THR A 70 -9.70 -11.68 9.02
N ILE A 71 -10.29 -10.92 8.10
CA ILE A 71 -9.85 -9.57 7.70
C ILE A 71 -10.99 -8.61 7.99
N ARG A 72 -10.75 -7.64 8.88
CA ARG A 72 -11.72 -6.58 9.20
C ARG A 72 -11.20 -5.23 8.72
N PHE A 73 -12.09 -4.43 8.16
CA PHE A 73 -11.82 -3.06 7.77
C PHE A 73 -12.82 -2.13 8.43
N LYS A 74 -12.34 -1.16 9.24
CA LYS A 74 -13.17 -0.27 10.07
C LYS A 74 -14.18 -1.05 10.91
N GLY A 75 -13.75 -2.17 11.50
CA GLY A 75 -14.56 -3.06 12.33
C GLY A 75 -15.52 -3.98 11.58
N LYS A 76 -15.65 -3.86 10.23
CA LYS A 76 -16.49 -4.73 9.42
C LYS A 76 -15.68 -5.88 8.85
N ASP A 77 -16.17 -7.11 8.98
CA ASP A 77 -15.58 -8.28 8.34
C ASP A 77 -15.71 -8.17 6.81
N ILE A 78 -14.56 -8.21 6.13
CA ILE A 78 -14.45 -8.13 4.66
C ILE A 78 -13.88 -9.41 4.06
N THR A 79 -13.62 -10.45 4.87
CA THR A 79 -12.90 -11.67 4.49
C THR A 79 -13.42 -12.27 3.17
N ASN A 80 -14.74 -12.31 2.99
CA ASN A 80 -15.39 -12.88 1.81
C ASN A 80 -15.98 -11.83 0.85
N LEU A 81 -15.74 -10.53 1.08
CA LEU A 81 -16.26 -9.49 0.20
C LEU A 81 -15.43 -9.41 -1.09
N PRO A 82 -16.07 -9.24 -2.25
CA PRO A 82 -15.38 -9.08 -3.53
C PRO A 82 -14.64 -7.73 -3.60
N ILE A 83 -13.63 -7.65 -4.47
CA ILE A 83 -12.75 -6.49 -4.66
C ILE A 83 -13.51 -5.16 -4.82
N HIS A 84 -14.59 -5.14 -5.59
CA HIS A 84 -15.33 -3.90 -5.85
C HIS A 84 -16.08 -3.36 -4.61
N GLU A 85 -16.53 -4.24 -3.72
CA GLU A 85 -17.12 -3.82 -2.45
C GLU A 85 -16.07 -3.24 -1.50
N ARG A 86 -14.89 -3.88 -1.41
CA ARG A 86 -13.79 -3.36 -0.59
C ARG A 86 -13.29 -2.03 -1.12
N ALA A 87 -13.20 -1.85 -2.44
CA ALA A 87 -12.84 -0.57 -3.06
C ALA A 87 -13.85 0.54 -2.72
N LYS A 88 -15.18 0.24 -2.76
CA LYS A 88 -16.24 1.18 -2.35
C LYS A 88 -16.17 1.55 -0.86
N MET A 89 -15.66 0.67 -0.02
CA MET A 89 -15.47 0.94 1.40
C MET A 89 -14.28 1.88 1.68
N GLY A 90 -13.45 2.19 0.67
CA GLY A 90 -12.33 3.10 0.78
C GLY A 90 -10.96 2.41 0.85
N ILE A 91 -10.82 1.20 0.32
CA ILE A 91 -9.51 0.55 0.13
C ILE A 91 -9.01 0.84 -1.28
N GLY A 92 -7.78 1.36 -1.39
CA GLY A 92 -7.08 1.60 -2.65
C GLY A 92 -5.78 0.82 -2.75
N MET A 93 -5.37 0.45 -3.98
CA MET A 93 -4.14 -0.30 -4.19
C MET A 93 -3.38 0.21 -5.42
N LEU A 94 -2.08 0.43 -5.26
CA LEU A 94 -1.13 0.62 -6.34
C LEU A 94 -0.42 -0.71 -6.62
N PHE A 95 -0.36 -1.09 -7.90
CA PHE A 95 0.20 -2.37 -8.31
C PHE A 95 1.70 -2.27 -8.64
N GLN A 96 2.42 -3.34 -8.40
CA GLN A 96 3.79 -3.46 -8.90
C GLN A 96 3.83 -3.38 -10.43
N ARG A 97 2.90 -4.07 -11.10
CA ARG A 97 2.71 -4.08 -12.56
C ARG A 97 1.23 -3.90 -12.90
N PRO A 98 0.79 -2.65 -13.12
CA PRO A 98 -0.60 -2.40 -13.45
C PRO A 98 -0.93 -2.83 -14.89
N PRO A 99 -2.19 -3.17 -15.16
CA PRO A 99 -2.62 -3.54 -16.50
C PRO A 99 -2.61 -2.31 -17.44
N THR A 100 -2.42 -2.60 -18.73
CA THR A 100 -2.73 -1.65 -19.81
C THR A 100 -4.19 -1.84 -20.23
N ILE A 101 -4.96 -0.76 -20.30
CA ILE A 101 -6.38 -0.82 -20.67
C ILE A 101 -6.56 -0.05 -21.99
N SER A 102 -6.56 -0.81 -23.09
CA SER A 102 -6.82 -0.25 -24.41
C SER A 102 -8.25 0.28 -24.53
N GLY A 103 -8.41 1.42 -25.18
CA GLY A 103 -9.73 2.03 -25.44
C GLY A 103 -10.32 2.83 -24.28
N LEU A 104 -9.76 2.78 -23.07
CA LEU A 104 -10.16 3.61 -21.94
C LEU A 104 -9.12 4.73 -21.72
N LYS A 105 -9.52 5.99 -21.96
CA LYS A 105 -8.67 7.15 -21.70
C LYS A 105 -8.52 7.40 -20.21
N LEU A 106 -7.32 7.81 -19.77
CA LEU A 106 -7.03 8.14 -18.37
C LEU A 106 -8.00 9.21 -17.84
N GLY A 107 -8.19 10.30 -18.57
CA GLY A 107 -9.12 11.37 -18.17
C GLY A 107 -10.56 10.91 -18.01
N LYS A 108 -11.03 9.96 -18.84
CA LYS A 108 -12.38 9.39 -18.71
C LYS A 108 -12.52 8.56 -17.44
N LEU A 109 -11.51 7.74 -17.10
CA LEU A 109 -11.50 7.00 -15.84
C LEU A 109 -11.54 7.95 -14.64
N LEU A 110 -10.66 8.96 -14.65
CA LEU A 110 -10.57 9.91 -13.54
C LEU A 110 -11.86 10.74 -13.37
N ALA A 111 -12.52 11.13 -14.46
CA ALA A 111 -13.81 11.82 -14.41
C ALA A 111 -14.90 10.95 -13.74
N VAL A 112 -14.96 9.66 -14.05
CA VAL A 112 -15.89 8.72 -13.41
C VAL A 112 -15.54 8.50 -11.94
N THR A 113 -14.25 8.37 -11.62
CA THR A 113 -13.77 8.11 -10.25
C THR A 113 -13.97 9.33 -9.34
N SER A 114 -13.80 10.55 -9.88
CA SER A 114 -13.92 11.79 -9.09
C SER A 114 -15.37 12.12 -8.68
N GLY A 115 -16.36 11.67 -9.47
CA GLY A 115 -17.73 12.13 -9.30
C GLY A 115 -17.81 13.66 -9.41
N ASP A 116 -18.38 14.32 -8.40
CA ASP A 116 -18.52 15.78 -8.37
C ASP A 116 -17.21 16.54 -8.10
N ARG A 117 -16.10 15.84 -7.81
CA ARG A 117 -14.80 16.42 -7.43
C ARG A 117 -13.88 16.69 -8.65
N THR A 118 -14.43 17.07 -9.79
CA THR A 118 -13.71 17.25 -11.06
C THR A 118 -12.57 18.27 -10.99
N ALA A 119 -12.66 19.30 -10.17
CA ALA A 119 -11.61 20.30 -9.99
C ALA A 119 -10.29 19.69 -9.46
N MET A 120 -10.38 18.66 -8.59
CA MET A 120 -9.21 17.96 -8.05
C MET A 120 -8.44 17.19 -9.13
N VAL A 121 -9.14 16.69 -10.15
CA VAL A 121 -8.51 15.91 -11.25
C VAL A 121 -7.45 16.77 -11.96
N SER A 122 -7.81 18.02 -12.33
CA SER A 122 -6.90 18.94 -13.02
C SER A 122 -5.75 19.38 -12.12
N GLU A 123 -5.99 19.60 -10.83
CA GLU A 123 -4.94 19.93 -9.85
C GLU A 123 -3.92 18.79 -9.73
N TYR A 124 -4.40 17.56 -9.48
CA TYR A 124 -3.52 16.41 -9.28
C TYR A 124 -2.82 15.96 -10.56
N ALA A 125 -3.49 16.08 -11.73
CA ALA A 125 -2.86 15.81 -13.02
C ALA A 125 -1.67 16.75 -13.25
N ARG A 126 -1.84 18.04 -12.98
CA ARG A 126 -0.79 19.04 -13.07
C ARG A 126 0.35 18.78 -12.09
N PHE A 127 0.00 18.50 -10.84
CA PHE A 127 0.97 18.17 -9.78
C PHE A 127 1.85 16.97 -10.15
N LEU A 128 1.27 15.94 -10.79
CA LEU A 128 1.97 14.72 -11.21
C LEU A 128 2.50 14.78 -12.65
N HIS A 129 2.43 15.95 -13.33
CA HIS A 129 2.82 16.13 -14.75
C HIS A 129 2.14 15.12 -15.69
N MET A 130 0.84 14.90 -15.49
CA MET A 130 0.03 13.93 -16.23
C MET A 130 -0.98 14.59 -17.20
N ASP A 131 -0.97 15.92 -17.34
CA ASP A 131 -1.93 16.65 -18.23
C ASP A 131 -1.90 16.13 -19.67
N ALA A 132 -0.70 15.92 -20.23
CA ALA A 132 -0.53 15.42 -21.60
C ALA A 132 -0.99 13.97 -21.81
N PHE A 133 -1.28 13.24 -20.73
CA PHE A 133 -1.68 11.83 -20.76
C PHE A 133 -3.18 11.61 -20.63
N MET A 134 -3.94 12.66 -20.34
CA MET A 134 -5.38 12.57 -20.08
C MET A 134 -6.17 11.98 -21.24
N ASP A 135 -5.75 12.25 -22.47
CA ASP A 135 -6.38 11.74 -23.70
C ASP A 135 -5.83 10.41 -24.20
N ARG A 136 -4.83 9.85 -23.52
CA ARG A 136 -4.21 8.57 -23.86
C ARG A 136 -4.90 7.41 -23.15
N ALA A 137 -4.85 6.22 -23.77
CA ALA A 137 -5.29 4.98 -23.13
C ALA A 137 -4.41 4.66 -21.92
N ILE A 138 -5.01 4.15 -20.85
CA ILE A 138 -4.35 3.89 -19.57
C ILE A 138 -3.14 2.98 -19.77
N ASN A 139 -1.96 3.47 -19.36
CA ASN A 139 -0.68 2.79 -19.38
C ASN A 139 -0.19 2.34 -20.78
N LEU A 140 -0.87 2.72 -21.86
CA LEU A 140 -0.46 2.35 -23.23
C LEU A 140 0.73 3.20 -23.69
N GLY A 141 1.90 2.56 -23.78
CA GLY A 141 3.15 3.23 -24.19
C GLY A 141 3.65 4.26 -23.18
N PHE A 142 3.29 4.11 -21.90
CA PHE A 142 3.85 4.89 -20.82
C PHE A 142 5.18 4.28 -20.38
N SER A 143 6.15 5.12 -20.00
CA SER A 143 7.36 4.71 -19.30
C SER A 143 7.05 4.22 -17.87
N GLY A 144 8.02 3.55 -17.22
CA GLY A 144 7.83 3.08 -15.84
C GLY A 144 7.41 4.18 -14.86
N GLY A 145 8.06 5.34 -14.92
CA GLY A 145 7.72 6.50 -14.09
C GLY A 145 6.35 7.08 -14.41
N GLU A 146 5.97 7.15 -15.69
CA GLU A 146 4.64 7.62 -16.14
C GLU A 146 3.53 6.67 -15.67
N ILE A 147 3.77 5.36 -15.72
CA ILE A 147 2.83 4.36 -15.19
C ILE A 147 2.61 4.59 -13.70
N LYS A 148 3.68 4.75 -12.91
CA LYS A 148 3.55 4.97 -11.46
C LYS A 148 2.87 6.30 -11.13
N ARG A 149 3.18 7.37 -11.86
CA ARG A 149 2.48 8.66 -11.70
C ARG A 149 0.98 8.53 -12.04
N SER A 150 0.64 7.78 -13.09
CA SER A 150 -0.74 7.49 -13.48
C SER A 150 -1.50 6.76 -12.36
N GLU A 151 -0.89 5.74 -11.73
CA GLU A 151 -1.51 5.00 -10.64
C GLU A 151 -1.70 5.86 -9.38
N VAL A 152 -0.67 6.64 -9.01
CA VAL A 152 -0.77 7.55 -7.86
C VAL A 152 -1.83 8.61 -8.11
N LEU A 153 -1.93 9.15 -9.35
CA LEU A 153 -3.00 10.07 -9.73
C LEU A 153 -4.39 9.46 -9.54
N GLN A 154 -4.58 8.21 -9.97
CA GLN A 154 -5.84 7.49 -9.79
C GLN A 154 -6.20 7.36 -8.29
N LEU A 155 -5.24 7.00 -7.43
CA LEU A 155 -5.44 6.93 -5.98
C LEU A 155 -5.73 8.29 -5.36
N MET A 156 -5.02 9.35 -5.79
CA MET A 156 -5.27 10.71 -5.31
C MET A 156 -6.69 11.19 -5.66
N VAL A 157 -7.21 10.82 -6.83
CA VAL A 157 -8.59 11.14 -7.24
C VAL A 157 -9.61 10.25 -6.53
N GLN A 158 -9.30 8.97 -6.33
CA GLN A 158 -10.16 8.03 -5.59
C GLN A 158 -10.32 8.41 -4.11
N GLN A 159 -9.25 8.97 -3.47
CA GLN A 159 -9.24 9.35 -2.06
C GLN A 159 -9.57 8.19 -1.10
N PRO A 160 -8.92 7.05 -1.19
CA PRO A 160 -9.18 5.94 -0.28
C PRO A 160 -8.79 6.29 1.16
N ASP A 161 -9.40 5.61 2.13
CA ASP A 161 -9.06 5.76 3.55
C ASP A 161 -7.87 4.87 3.95
N PHE A 162 -7.71 3.76 3.23
CA PHE A 162 -6.60 2.83 3.39
C PHE A 162 -5.92 2.58 2.03
N VAL A 163 -4.62 2.83 1.97
CA VAL A 163 -3.82 2.75 0.74
C VAL A 163 -2.82 1.61 0.86
N MET A 164 -2.83 0.71 -0.10
CA MET A 164 -1.81 -0.32 -0.24
C MET A 164 -0.92 -0.01 -1.44
N LEU A 165 0.41 0.02 -1.23
CA LEU A 165 1.38 0.36 -2.26
C LEU A 165 2.37 -0.80 -2.44
N ASP A 166 2.33 -1.43 -3.62
CA ASP A 166 3.24 -2.54 -3.96
C ASP A 166 4.44 -2.01 -4.76
N GLU A 167 5.56 -1.78 -4.09
CA GLU A 167 6.82 -1.28 -4.65
C GLU A 167 6.63 0.00 -5.50
N PRO A 168 6.16 1.10 -4.91
CA PRO A 168 5.87 2.33 -5.66
C PRO A 168 7.12 2.95 -6.33
N GLU A 169 8.31 2.64 -5.82
CA GLU A 169 9.60 3.12 -6.35
C GLU A 169 10.21 2.21 -7.44
N SER A 170 9.64 1.02 -7.68
CA SER A 170 10.23 0.05 -8.62
C SER A 170 10.16 0.53 -10.07
N GLY A 171 11.32 0.56 -10.74
CA GLY A 171 11.42 1.00 -12.15
C GLY A 171 11.27 2.49 -12.38
N VAL A 172 11.48 3.28 -11.33
CA VAL A 172 11.36 4.74 -11.33
C VAL A 172 12.75 5.38 -11.19
N ASP A 173 13.05 6.41 -11.97
CA ASP A 173 14.26 7.21 -11.83
C ASP A 173 14.18 8.20 -10.65
N LEU A 174 15.33 8.83 -10.28
CA LEU A 174 15.44 9.68 -9.11
C LEU A 174 14.53 10.93 -9.15
N GLU A 175 14.26 11.51 -10.32
CA GLU A 175 13.35 12.65 -10.43
C GLU A 175 11.91 12.25 -10.18
N ASN A 176 11.50 11.17 -10.83
CA ASN A 176 10.14 10.65 -10.67
C ASN A 176 9.87 10.10 -9.26
N ILE A 177 10.88 9.50 -8.60
CA ILE A 177 10.68 8.99 -7.22
C ILE A 177 10.41 10.13 -6.23
N THR A 178 11.03 11.30 -6.40
CA THR A 178 10.76 12.47 -5.57
C THR A 178 9.31 12.94 -5.75
N LEU A 179 8.85 13.04 -6.99
CA LEU A 179 7.48 13.45 -7.30
C LEU A 179 6.44 12.46 -6.76
N ILE A 180 6.67 11.17 -7.00
CA ILE A 180 5.82 10.07 -6.52
C ILE A 180 5.81 10.02 -4.99
N GLY A 181 6.98 10.12 -4.35
CA GLY A 181 7.10 10.10 -2.89
C GLY A 181 6.33 11.23 -2.24
N ASN A 182 6.45 12.47 -2.75
CA ASN A 182 5.68 13.62 -2.28
C ASN A 182 4.16 13.44 -2.49
N ALA A 183 3.76 12.88 -3.63
CA ALA A 183 2.36 12.60 -3.90
C ALA A 183 1.78 11.55 -2.94
N ILE A 184 2.52 10.49 -2.66
CA ILE A 184 2.13 9.45 -1.69
C ILE A 184 2.11 10.04 -0.27
N ALA A 185 3.08 10.87 0.10
CA ALA A 185 3.09 11.56 1.39
C ALA A 185 1.82 12.42 1.57
N ARG A 186 1.43 13.18 0.54
CA ARG A 186 0.18 13.96 0.53
C ARG A 186 -1.05 13.05 0.60
N LEU A 187 -1.07 11.94 -0.16
CA LEU A 187 -2.16 10.95 -0.15
C LEU A 187 -2.36 10.32 1.24
N LEU A 188 -1.28 10.11 1.99
CA LEU A 188 -1.26 9.56 3.35
C LEU A 188 -1.27 10.64 4.44
N GLU A 189 -1.57 11.89 4.07
CA GLU A 189 -1.67 13.03 5.00
C GLU A 189 -0.41 13.20 5.88
N LYS A 190 0.81 12.94 5.32
CA LYS A 190 2.05 13.07 6.09
C LYS A 190 2.43 14.52 6.38
N ASP A 191 1.87 15.47 5.64
CA ASP A 191 1.90 16.91 5.86
C ASP A 191 0.95 17.39 6.99
N VAL A 192 0.04 16.53 7.44
CA VAL A 192 -0.89 16.78 8.54
C VAL A 192 -0.29 16.27 9.86
N HIS A 193 -0.55 16.99 10.95
CA HIS A 193 -0.09 16.55 12.28
C HIS A 193 -0.65 15.18 12.62
N ILE A 194 0.19 14.30 13.19
CA ILE A 194 -0.08 12.88 13.37
C ILE A 194 -1.43 12.55 14.04
N VAL A 195 -1.90 13.37 14.99
CA VAL A 195 -3.18 13.16 15.68
C VAL A 195 -4.41 13.45 14.81
N ASN A 196 -4.22 14.16 13.71
CA ASN A 196 -5.29 14.57 12.79
C ASN A 196 -5.33 13.72 11.51
N ARG A 197 -4.33 12.83 11.30
CA ARG A 197 -4.27 11.95 10.14
C ARG A 197 -5.42 10.95 10.18
N LYS A 198 -6.12 10.81 9.06
CA LYS A 198 -7.23 9.87 8.88
C LYS A 198 -6.89 8.74 7.93
N LYS A 199 -5.96 9.00 7.01
CA LYS A 199 -5.54 8.04 6.00
C LYS A 199 -4.45 7.12 6.53
N SER A 200 -4.61 5.82 6.28
CA SER A 200 -3.66 4.80 6.71
C SER A 200 -3.07 4.08 5.51
N GLY A 201 -1.92 3.45 5.68
CA GLY A 201 -1.26 2.78 4.56
C GLY A 201 -0.45 1.55 4.94
N LEU A 202 -0.32 0.64 3.96
CA LEU A 202 0.60 -0.49 3.99
C LEU A 202 1.47 -0.45 2.73
N VAL A 203 2.76 -0.26 2.89
CA VAL A 203 3.71 -0.02 1.79
C VAL A 203 4.72 -1.16 1.71
N ILE A 204 4.79 -1.85 0.58
CA ILE A 204 5.87 -2.79 0.31
C ILE A 204 7.03 -2.02 -0.32
N THR A 205 8.23 -2.23 0.21
CA THR A 205 9.47 -1.71 -0.37
C THR A 205 10.61 -2.72 -0.23
N HIS A 206 11.48 -2.76 -1.23
CA HIS A 206 12.74 -3.51 -1.20
C HIS A 206 13.96 -2.60 -1.03
N THR A 207 13.90 -1.40 -1.55
CA THR A 207 15.02 -0.45 -1.54
C THR A 207 14.98 0.47 -0.32
N GLY A 208 13.77 0.77 0.14
CA GLY A 208 13.50 1.71 1.21
C GLY A 208 13.60 3.18 0.80
N TYR A 209 13.78 3.52 -0.49
CA TYR A 209 13.82 4.91 -0.93
C TYR A 209 12.54 5.67 -0.61
N ILE A 210 11.40 5.00 -0.65
CA ILE A 210 10.13 5.61 -0.29
C ILE A 210 10.10 6.13 1.17
N LEU A 211 10.91 5.57 2.07
CA LEU A 211 11.00 5.99 3.47
C LEU A 211 11.67 7.36 3.64
N ASP A 212 12.30 7.90 2.61
CA ASP A 212 12.83 9.26 2.64
C ASP A 212 11.70 10.31 2.53
N TYR A 213 10.54 9.91 2.01
CA TYR A 213 9.35 10.73 1.84
C TYR A 213 8.23 10.38 2.83
N LEU A 214 8.24 9.15 3.37
CA LEU A 214 7.22 8.66 4.28
C LEU A 214 7.78 8.48 5.68
N ASP A 215 7.15 9.16 6.63
CA ASP A 215 7.33 8.85 8.04
C ASP A 215 6.42 7.67 8.39
N ALA A 216 6.97 6.46 8.32
CA ALA A 216 6.26 5.24 8.61
C ALA A 216 6.33 4.90 10.10
N ASP A 217 5.20 4.47 10.66
CA ASP A 217 5.06 4.23 12.10
C ASP A 217 5.64 2.86 12.50
N PHE A 218 5.43 1.83 11.68
CA PHE A 218 5.89 0.47 11.94
C PHE A 218 6.46 -0.21 10.70
N GLY A 219 7.52 -1.00 10.90
CA GLY A 219 8.09 -1.90 9.89
C GLY A 219 7.84 -3.35 10.25
N HIS A 220 7.53 -4.16 9.24
CA HIS A 220 7.36 -5.60 9.36
C HIS A 220 8.28 -6.32 8.37
N VAL A 221 8.83 -7.46 8.78
CA VAL A 221 9.59 -8.35 7.89
C VAL A 221 8.81 -9.64 7.72
N MET A 222 8.50 -9.96 6.46
CA MET A 222 7.83 -11.20 6.09
C MET A 222 8.83 -12.16 5.44
N CYS A 223 8.84 -13.41 5.91
CA CYS A 223 9.59 -14.51 5.31
C CYS A 223 8.74 -15.77 5.36
N ASP A 224 8.78 -16.54 4.27
CA ASP A 224 8.08 -17.82 4.16
C ASP A 224 6.60 -17.75 4.57
N GLY A 225 5.91 -16.71 4.16
CA GLY A 225 4.48 -16.56 4.36
C GLY A 225 4.03 -16.07 5.74
N ALA A 226 4.96 -15.73 6.65
CA ALA A 226 4.65 -15.24 7.99
C ALA A 226 5.48 -14.00 8.36
N PHE A 227 4.97 -13.20 9.31
CA PHE A 227 5.78 -12.15 9.93
C PHE A 227 6.85 -12.75 10.85
N ARG A 228 8.09 -12.25 10.74
CA ARG A 228 9.24 -12.71 11.53
C ARG A 228 9.81 -11.63 12.44
N CYS A 229 9.58 -10.36 12.11
CA CYS A 229 10.09 -9.24 12.89
C CYS A 229 9.19 -8.02 12.66
N HIS A 230 9.07 -7.17 13.69
CA HIS A 230 8.48 -5.86 13.56
C HIS A 230 9.19 -4.85 14.46
N GLY A 231 9.13 -3.58 14.09
CA GLY A 231 9.81 -2.51 14.83
C GLY A 231 9.91 -1.22 14.04
N ASN A 232 10.94 -0.42 14.35
CA ASN A 232 11.19 0.83 13.64
C ASN A 232 11.59 0.54 12.16
N PRO A 233 10.90 1.10 11.16
CA PRO A 233 11.16 0.80 9.75
C PRO A 233 12.59 1.11 9.30
N ARG A 234 13.19 2.21 9.79
CA ARG A 234 14.53 2.64 9.42
C ARG A 234 15.60 1.74 10.04
N GLU A 235 15.41 1.28 11.27
CA GLU A 235 16.31 0.33 11.94
C GLU A 235 16.28 -1.03 11.23
N ILE A 236 15.09 -1.53 10.92
CA ILE A 236 14.92 -2.78 10.16
C ILE A 236 15.63 -2.67 8.80
N LEU A 237 15.39 -1.57 8.06
CA LEU A 237 16.02 -1.36 6.76
C LEU A 237 17.55 -1.30 6.86
N LYS A 238 18.09 -0.66 7.91
CA LYS A 238 19.53 -0.62 8.17
C LYS A 238 20.10 -2.02 8.37
N VAL A 239 19.47 -2.86 9.18
CA VAL A 239 19.87 -4.25 9.40
C VAL A 239 19.81 -5.04 8.09
N ILE A 240 18.74 -4.91 7.31
CA ILE A 240 18.61 -5.61 6.02
C ILE A 240 19.72 -5.19 5.05
N LYS A 241 20.07 -3.90 4.98
CA LYS A 241 21.14 -3.39 4.09
C LYS A 241 22.54 -3.86 4.50
N THR A 242 22.81 -4.05 5.79
CA THR A 242 24.13 -4.45 6.29
C THR A 242 24.33 -5.96 6.33
N SER A 243 23.32 -6.72 6.72
CA SER A 243 23.44 -8.14 7.07
C SER A 243 22.45 -9.05 6.31
N GLY A 244 21.59 -8.44 5.47
CA GLY A 244 20.55 -9.17 4.77
C GLY A 244 19.42 -9.62 5.68
N TYR A 245 18.48 -10.38 5.11
CA TYR A 245 17.29 -10.85 5.85
C TYR A 245 17.60 -11.94 6.90
N LYS A 246 18.76 -12.60 6.85
CA LYS A 246 19.11 -13.71 7.77
C LYS A 246 19.13 -13.28 9.23
N GLU A 247 19.63 -12.09 9.54
CA GLU A 247 19.63 -11.56 10.90
C GLU A 247 18.23 -11.17 11.39
N CYS A 248 17.38 -10.68 10.49
CA CYS A 248 15.97 -10.42 10.83
C CYS A 248 15.21 -11.71 11.16
N LEU A 249 15.62 -12.86 10.59
CA LEU A 249 15.05 -14.18 10.92
C LEU A 249 15.50 -14.68 12.31
N ALA A 250 16.71 -14.31 12.75
CA ALA A 250 17.24 -14.64 14.07
C ALA A 250 16.73 -13.69 15.18
N CYS A 251 16.12 -12.58 14.80
CA CYS A 251 15.61 -11.57 15.73
C CYS A 251 14.27 -12.01 16.30
N GLN A 252 14.28 -12.66 17.47
CA GLN A 252 13.07 -13.06 18.23
C GLN A 252 12.37 -11.85 18.89
N LYS A 253 12.36 -10.67 18.32
CA LYS A 253 11.56 -9.53 18.75
C LYS A 253 10.13 -9.62 18.20
N ILE A 254 9.50 -10.77 18.40
CA ILE A 254 8.06 -10.95 18.20
C ILE A 254 7.43 -11.01 19.59
N GLN A 255 7.03 -9.86 20.10
CA GLN A 255 6.02 -9.75 21.15
C GLN A 255 5.21 -8.49 20.95
#